data_86a9d489de27652c469e86fb22d3e5f1
#
_entry.id   86a9d489de27652c469e86fb22d3e5f1
#
_cell.length_a   1.000
_cell.length_b   1.000
_cell.length_c   1.000
_cell.angle_alpha   90.00
_cell.angle_beta   90.00
_cell.angle_gamma   90.00
#
_symmetry.space_group_name_H-M   'P 1'
#
loop_
_entity.id
_entity.type
_entity.pdbx_description
1 polymer ?
#
loop_
_entity_poly.entity_id
_entity_poly.type
_entity_poly.pdbx_seq_one_letter_code
_entity_poly.pdbx_strand_id
1 'polypeptide(L)'
;TAAAHYVLGGPQGNDNNAFSLGTAATEINVMNGKTAANAMYTSRLAKDQKAGKDLQPTIDKMNALIDDYDEKSKPFFCAKAGLVDEIVDMPMMRNYIVAFTDAVYQNPESICPFHQMLLPRTIRDYDNLKK
;
A
#
# COMPACT_ATOMS: atom_id res chain seq x y z
N THR A 1 -4.65 7.10 -0.49
CA THR A 1 -4.69 7.01 -1.97
C THR A 1 -3.52 7.73 -2.57
N ALA A 2 -2.42 7.12 -2.68
CA ALA A 2 -1.32 7.76 -3.36
C ALA A 2 -1.35 7.43 -4.84
N ALA A 3 -1.14 8.44 -5.65
CA ALA A 3 -0.92 8.32 -7.08
C ALA A 3 0.30 7.47 -7.47
N ALA A 4 0.93 6.83 -6.50
CA ALA A 4 2.19 6.11 -6.65
C ALA A 4 2.08 4.62 -6.25
N HIS A 5 0.87 4.08 -6.17
CA HIS A 5 0.60 2.66 -5.99
C HIS A 5 0.06 2.07 -7.29
N TYR A 6 0.75 1.07 -7.82
CA TYR A 6 0.43 0.41 -9.07
C TYR A 6 0.16 -1.06 -8.83
N VAL A 7 -0.95 -1.54 -9.36
CA VAL A 7 -1.34 -2.95 -9.26
C VAL A 7 -1.35 -3.54 -10.66
N LEU A 8 -0.58 -4.58 -10.86
CA LEU A 8 -0.43 -5.29 -12.12
C LEU A 8 -1.13 -6.63 -12.01
N GLY A 9 -1.91 -6.96 -13.02
CA GLY A 9 -2.66 -8.21 -13.12
C GLY A 9 -2.22 -9.04 -14.33
N GLY A 10 -2.47 -10.34 -14.26
CA GLY A 10 -2.22 -11.26 -15.38
C GLY A 10 -3.28 -11.13 -16.49
N PRO A 11 -3.08 -11.78 -17.66
CA PRO A 11 -3.97 -11.64 -18.82
C PRO A 11 -5.37 -12.20 -18.61
N GLN A 12 -5.58 -13.06 -17.64
CA GLN A 12 -6.89 -13.60 -17.29
C GLN A 12 -7.64 -12.79 -16.26
N GLY A 13 -7.15 -11.63 -15.92
CA GLY A 13 -7.89 -10.56 -15.34
C GLY A 13 -7.83 -10.38 -13.88
N ASN A 14 -8.66 -10.14 -13.38
CA ASN A 14 -9.25 -9.20 -12.47
C ASN A 14 -9.35 -9.69 -11.04
N ASP A 15 -9.27 -10.96 -10.79
CA ASP A 15 -9.59 -11.51 -9.48
C ASP A 15 -8.37 -11.65 -8.57
N ASN A 16 -7.17 -11.59 -9.12
CA ASN A 16 -5.95 -11.67 -8.36
C ASN A 16 -4.93 -10.64 -8.85
N ASN A 17 -4.60 -9.72 -7.97
CA ASN A 17 -3.44 -8.85 -8.17
C ASN A 17 -2.19 -9.71 -8.22
N ALA A 18 -1.55 -9.76 -9.37
CA ALA A 18 -0.36 -10.57 -9.54
C ALA A 18 0.89 -9.90 -8.98
N PHE A 19 0.93 -8.56 -8.99
CA PHE A 19 2.08 -7.81 -8.53
C PHE A 19 1.70 -6.37 -8.17
N SER A 20 2.10 -5.94 -6.98
CA SER A 20 1.78 -4.63 -6.44
C SER A 20 3.07 -3.82 -6.23
N LEU A 21 3.17 -2.68 -6.90
CA LEU A 21 4.30 -1.77 -6.83
C LEU A 21 3.93 -0.52 -6.05
N GLY A 22 4.82 -0.10 -5.16
CA GLY A 22 4.73 1.18 -4.48
C GLY A 22 5.99 2.01 -4.69
N THR A 23 5.89 3.32 -4.48
CA THR A 23 7.04 4.21 -4.37
C THR A 23 7.22 4.65 -2.93
N ALA A 24 8.34 5.32 -2.63
CA ALA A 24 8.58 5.87 -1.29
C ALA A 24 7.52 6.90 -0.83
N ALA A 25 6.77 7.48 -1.78
CA ALA A 25 5.67 8.41 -1.51
C ALA A 25 4.29 7.77 -1.47
N THR A 26 4.21 6.44 -1.57
CA THR A 26 2.93 5.71 -1.53
C THR A 26 2.35 5.74 -0.13
N GLU A 27 1.05 6.03 -0.04
CA GLU A 27 0.25 5.83 1.17
C GLU A 27 -0.91 4.90 0.85
N ILE A 28 -0.99 3.78 1.54
CA ILE A 28 -2.02 2.77 1.32
C ILE A 28 -2.92 2.71 2.55
N ASN A 29 -4.14 3.22 2.39
CA ASN A 29 -5.16 3.18 3.43
C ASN A 29 -6.56 3.19 2.82
N VAL A 30 -7.53 2.72 3.59
CA VAL A 30 -8.97 2.82 3.24
C VAL A 30 -9.48 4.23 3.52
N MET A 31 -8.99 4.82 4.62
CA MET A 31 -9.24 6.21 5.01
C MET A 31 -8.02 6.74 5.76
N ASN A 32 -7.79 8.04 5.69
CA ASN A 32 -6.71 8.66 6.44
C ASN A 32 -7.01 8.71 7.94
N GLY A 33 -5.97 8.85 8.75
CA GLY A 33 -6.07 8.84 10.22
C GLY A 33 -7.03 9.90 10.76
N LYS A 34 -7.05 11.09 10.19
CA LYS A 34 -7.98 12.17 10.60
C LYS A 34 -9.44 11.80 10.38
N THR A 35 -9.77 11.19 9.25
CA THR A 35 -11.13 10.76 8.95
C THR A 35 -11.57 9.66 9.91
N ALA A 36 -10.71 8.68 10.16
CA ALA A 36 -10.97 7.60 11.11
C ALA A 36 -11.17 8.14 12.53
N ALA A 37 -10.29 9.02 12.98
CA ALA A 37 -10.35 9.64 14.29
C ALA A 37 -11.61 10.49 14.47
N ASN A 38 -11.99 11.27 13.47
CA ASN A 38 -13.23 12.05 13.50
C ASN A 38 -14.46 11.15 13.57
N ALA A 39 -14.52 10.09 12.80
CA ALA A 39 -15.64 9.15 12.83
C ALA A 39 -15.81 8.50 14.21
N MET A 40 -14.70 8.16 14.88
CA MET A 40 -14.73 7.48 16.17
C MET A 40 -14.95 8.41 17.37
N TYR A 41 -14.39 9.60 17.33
CA TYR A 41 -14.30 10.45 18.54
C TYR A 41 -15.15 11.70 18.54
N THR A 42 -15.70 12.17 17.41
CA THR A 42 -16.50 13.41 17.35
C THR A 42 -17.70 13.37 18.31
N SER A 43 -18.45 12.27 18.31
CA SER A 43 -19.62 12.11 19.21
C SER A 43 -19.22 12.08 20.67
N ARG A 44 -18.06 11.52 21.00
CA ARG A 44 -17.54 11.48 22.37
C ARG A 44 -17.08 12.84 22.84
N LEU A 45 -16.32 13.56 22.00
CA LEU A 45 -15.91 14.92 22.30
C LEU A 45 -17.11 15.83 22.58
N ALA A 46 -18.16 15.74 21.77
CA ALA A 46 -19.37 16.52 21.98
C ALA A 46 -20.10 16.19 23.30
N LYS A 47 -20.10 14.90 23.70
CA LYS A 47 -20.66 14.48 24.99
C LYS A 47 -19.82 14.96 26.18
N ASP A 48 -18.52 14.81 26.11
CA ASP A 48 -17.59 15.21 27.16
C ASP A 48 -17.62 16.74 27.35
N GLN A 49 -17.70 17.50 26.24
CA GLN A 49 -17.85 18.95 26.27
C GLN A 49 -19.15 19.40 26.96
N LYS A 50 -20.27 18.76 26.60
CA LYS A 50 -21.58 19.06 27.27
C LYS A 50 -21.59 18.70 28.75
N ALA A 51 -20.81 17.69 29.14
CA ALA A 51 -20.68 17.25 30.52
C ALA A 51 -19.64 18.05 31.32
N GLY A 52 -18.98 19.05 30.72
CA GLY A 52 -17.93 19.83 31.36
C GLY A 52 -16.70 19.03 31.77
N LYS A 53 -16.45 17.91 31.12
CA LYS A 53 -15.30 17.06 31.39
C LYS A 53 -14.05 17.57 30.67
N ASP A 54 -12.89 17.23 31.20
CA ASP A 54 -11.62 17.44 30.49
C ASP A 54 -11.62 16.70 29.16
N LEU A 55 -11.38 17.42 28.07
CA LEU A 55 -11.33 16.87 26.70
C LEU A 55 -9.95 16.30 26.34
N GLN A 56 -8.92 16.69 27.09
CA GLN A 56 -7.54 16.34 26.76
C GLN A 56 -7.33 14.82 26.61
N PRO A 57 -7.83 13.95 27.51
CA PRO A 57 -7.65 12.50 27.35
C PRO A 57 -8.31 11.91 26.10
N THR A 58 -9.38 12.55 25.60
CA THR A 58 -10.05 12.11 24.37
C THR A 58 -9.31 12.63 23.14
N ILE A 59 -8.76 13.84 23.19
CA ILE A 59 -7.90 14.41 22.15
C ILE A 59 -6.61 13.60 22.01
N ASP A 60 -5.98 13.22 23.12
CA ASP A 60 -4.75 12.41 23.09
C ASP A 60 -4.97 11.05 22.43
N LYS A 61 -6.10 10.39 22.72
CA LYS A 61 -6.48 9.13 22.05
C LYS A 61 -6.76 9.33 20.56
N MET A 62 -7.34 10.44 20.20
CA MET A 62 -7.61 10.81 18.81
C MET A 62 -6.31 11.01 18.05
N ASN A 63 -5.35 11.73 18.62
CA ASN A 63 -4.03 11.94 18.02
C ASN A 63 -3.24 10.64 17.91
N ALA A 64 -3.23 9.81 18.94
CA ALA A 64 -2.59 8.50 18.90
C ALA A 64 -3.16 7.60 17.80
N LEU A 65 -4.48 7.68 17.55
CA LEU A 65 -5.11 6.94 16.46
C LEU A 65 -4.68 7.48 15.08
N ILE A 66 -4.57 8.81 14.94
CA ILE A 66 -4.09 9.44 13.70
C ILE A 66 -2.67 8.97 13.39
N ASP A 67 -1.77 9.05 14.38
CA ASP A 67 -0.38 8.65 14.24
C ASP A 67 -0.24 7.16 13.88
N ASP A 68 -1.06 6.29 14.48
CA ASP A 68 -1.06 4.86 14.19
C ASP A 68 -1.51 4.56 12.76
N TYR A 69 -2.53 5.25 12.26
CA TYR A 69 -3.00 5.12 10.88
C TYR A 69 -1.97 5.65 9.89
N ASP A 70 -1.38 6.80 10.16
CA ASP A 70 -0.39 7.42 9.30
C ASP A 70 0.88 6.55 9.22
N GLU A 71 1.31 5.95 10.34
CA GLU A 71 2.44 5.01 10.35
C GLU A 71 2.14 3.73 9.56
N LYS A 72 0.94 3.16 9.74
CA LYS A 72 0.53 1.92 9.05
C LYS A 72 0.26 2.12 7.56
N SER A 73 0.03 3.34 7.11
CA SER A 73 -0.16 3.65 5.69
C SER A 73 1.14 3.80 4.92
N LYS A 74 2.27 3.91 5.60
CA LYS A 74 3.58 4.09 4.97
C LYS A 74 3.99 2.89 4.11
N PRO A 75 4.72 3.13 3.00
CA PRO A 75 5.04 2.07 2.03
C PRO A 75 5.83 0.93 2.64
N PHE A 76 6.79 1.22 3.52
CA PHE A 76 7.59 0.18 4.17
C PHE A 76 6.78 -0.68 5.15
N PHE A 77 5.82 -0.09 5.86
CA PHE A 77 4.90 -0.87 6.68
C PHE A 77 4.02 -1.77 5.81
N CYS A 78 3.47 -1.22 4.71
CA CYS A 78 2.64 -1.96 3.77
C CYS A 78 3.42 -3.11 3.10
N ALA A 79 4.69 -2.89 2.76
CA ALA A 79 5.55 -3.95 2.23
C ALA A 79 5.82 -5.05 3.26
N LYS A 80 6.09 -4.68 4.51
CA LYS A 80 6.23 -5.65 5.61
C LYS A 80 4.96 -6.48 5.85
N ALA A 81 3.80 -5.87 5.66
CA ALA A 81 2.50 -6.52 5.80
C ALA A 81 2.09 -7.33 4.56
N GLY A 82 2.88 -7.33 3.49
CA GLY A 82 2.57 -8.03 2.23
C GLY A 82 1.51 -7.34 1.38
N LEU A 83 1.23 -6.07 1.63
CA LEU A 83 0.28 -5.27 0.84
C LEU A 83 0.93 -4.66 -0.41
N VAL A 84 2.24 -4.62 -0.45
CA VAL A 84 3.06 -4.17 -1.58
C VAL A 84 4.20 -5.16 -1.75
N ASP A 85 4.40 -5.63 -2.95
CA ASP A 85 5.44 -6.62 -3.28
C ASP A 85 6.82 -5.98 -3.42
N GLU A 86 6.88 -4.77 -3.99
CA GLU A 86 8.13 -4.05 -4.17
C GLU A 86 7.94 -2.54 -4.03
N ILE A 87 8.93 -1.89 -3.40
CA ILE A 87 9.03 -0.43 -3.35
C ILE A 87 10.11 -0.02 -4.35
N VAL A 88 9.72 0.75 -5.35
CA VAL A 88 10.57 1.13 -6.47
C VAL A 88 10.71 2.64 -6.57
N ASP A 89 11.83 3.10 -7.07
CA ASP A 89 12.01 4.50 -7.43
C ASP A 89 11.19 4.82 -8.69
N MET A 90 10.59 6.01 -8.73
CA MET A 90 9.76 6.44 -9.85
C MET A 90 10.43 6.29 -11.24
N PRO A 91 11.71 6.61 -11.44
CA PRO A 91 12.36 6.39 -12.73
C PRO A 91 12.41 4.93 -13.16
N MET A 92 12.42 3.99 -12.20
CA MET A 92 12.46 2.55 -12.47
C MET A 92 11.09 1.93 -12.70
N MET A 93 10.00 2.63 -12.36
CA MET A 93 8.63 2.11 -12.44
C MET A 93 8.31 1.55 -13.83
N ARG A 94 8.70 2.29 -14.89
CA ARG A 94 8.47 1.84 -16.28
C ARG A 94 9.15 0.51 -16.58
N ASN A 95 10.37 0.32 -16.10
CA ASN A 95 11.14 -0.90 -16.35
C ASN A 95 10.47 -2.11 -15.69
N TYR A 96 9.95 -1.92 -14.46
CA TYR A 96 9.18 -2.96 -13.77
C TYR A 96 7.91 -3.33 -14.52
N ILE A 97 7.15 -2.34 -14.98
CA ILE A 97 5.92 -2.58 -15.75
C ILE A 97 6.21 -3.32 -17.05
N VAL A 98 7.24 -2.90 -17.80
CA VAL A 98 7.64 -3.55 -19.06
C VAL A 98 8.08 -4.99 -18.79
N ALA A 99 8.98 -5.20 -17.83
CA ALA A 99 9.48 -6.52 -17.49
C ALA A 99 8.36 -7.48 -17.03
N PHE A 100 7.43 -6.99 -16.20
CA PHE A 100 6.27 -7.76 -15.80
C PHE A 100 5.38 -8.13 -16.99
N THR A 101 5.10 -7.16 -17.86
CA THR A 101 4.28 -7.37 -19.06
C THR A 101 4.92 -8.42 -19.98
N ASP A 102 6.21 -8.29 -20.25
CA ASP A 102 6.96 -9.26 -21.08
C ASP A 102 6.88 -10.67 -20.46
N ALA A 103 7.08 -10.79 -19.14
CA ALA A 103 7.02 -12.08 -18.47
C ALA A 103 5.63 -12.72 -18.56
N VAL A 104 4.57 -11.93 -18.42
CA VAL A 104 3.18 -12.40 -18.54
C VAL A 104 2.86 -12.86 -19.96
N TYR A 105 3.31 -12.12 -20.99
CA TYR A 105 3.08 -12.52 -22.38
C TYR A 105 3.89 -13.75 -22.81
N GLN A 106 5.06 -13.97 -22.21
CA GLN A 106 5.84 -15.17 -22.45
C GLN A 106 5.22 -16.43 -21.84
N ASN A 107 4.49 -16.30 -20.77
CA ASN A 107 3.84 -17.42 -20.09
C ASN A 107 2.45 -17.04 -19.55
N PRO A 108 1.47 -16.84 -20.46
CA PRO A 108 0.14 -16.33 -20.08
C PRO A 108 -0.68 -17.32 -19.24
N GLU A 109 -0.32 -18.59 -19.24
CA GLU A 109 -1.03 -19.62 -18.46
C GLU A 109 -0.38 -19.89 -17.11
N SER A 110 0.72 -19.22 -16.80
CA SER A 110 1.40 -19.39 -15.52
C SER A 110 0.59 -18.77 -14.41
N ILE A 111 0.02 -19.61 -13.58
CA ILE A 111 -0.55 -19.22 -12.29
C ILE A 111 0.50 -19.55 -11.25
N CYS A 112 1.16 -18.53 -10.71
CA CYS A 112 2.09 -18.71 -9.60
C CYS A 112 1.50 -18.08 -8.32
N PRO A 113 0.58 -18.78 -7.62
CA PRO A 113 -0.14 -18.20 -6.50
C PRO A 113 0.72 -18.03 -5.23
N PHE A 114 1.89 -18.66 -5.15
CA PHE A 114 2.59 -18.79 -3.87
C PHE A 114 3.99 -18.19 -3.79
N HIS A 115 4.57 -17.65 -4.85
CA HIS A 115 5.97 -17.18 -4.84
C HIS A 115 6.20 -15.83 -5.49
N GLN A 116 5.31 -14.89 -5.24
CA GLN A 116 5.45 -13.49 -5.70
C GLN A 116 6.75 -12.84 -5.19
N MET A 117 7.29 -13.29 -4.07
CA MET A 117 8.54 -12.75 -3.50
C MET A 117 9.80 -12.96 -4.37
N LEU A 118 9.77 -13.88 -5.31
CA LEU A 118 10.89 -14.07 -6.26
C LEU A 118 10.82 -13.13 -7.46
N LEU A 119 9.62 -12.68 -7.82
CA LEU A 119 9.40 -11.81 -8.96
C LEU A 119 10.14 -10.46 -8.84
N PRO A 120 10.19 -9.77 -7.70
CA PRO A 120 10.95 -8.54 -7.55
C PRO A 120 12.43 -8.68 -7.88
N ARG A 121 13.06 -9.79 -7.51
CA ARG A 121 14.46 -10.05 -7.85
C ARG A 121 14.65 -10.27 -9.35
N THR A 122 13.78 -11.06 -9.95
CA THR A 122 13.80 -11.32 -11.38
C THR A 122 13.63 -10.03 -12.17
N ILE A 123 12.69 -9.18 -11.78
CA ILE A 123 12.45 -7.90 -12.45
C ILE A 123 13.64 -6.95 -12.28
N ARG A 124 14.23 -6.90 -11.09
CA ARG A 124 15.41 -6.06 -10.82
C ARG A 124 16.61 -6.45 -11.67
N ASP A 125 16.78 -7.76 -11.90
CA ASP A 125 17.89 -8.31 -12.66
C ASP A 125 17.56 -8.48 -14.15
N TYR A 126 16.37 -8.07 -14.58
CA TYR A 126 15.88 -8.27 -15.96
C TYR A 126 16.80 -7.68 -17.03
N ASP A 127 17.38 -6.50 -16.78
CA ASP A 127 18.33 -5.89 -17.69
C ASP A 127 19.64 -6.70 -17.81
N ASN A 128 19.97 -7.50 -16.80
CA ASN A 128 21.10 -8.41 -16.81
C ASN A 128 20.79 -9.72 -17.55
N LEU A 129 19.52 -10.10 -17.63
CA LEU A 129 19.07 -11.31 -18.31
C LEU A 129 18.93 -11.12 -19.84
N LYS A 130 18.85 -9.87 -20.30
CA LYS A 130 18.79 -9.53 -21.75
C LYS A 130 20.14 -9.45 -22.44
N LYS A 131 21.25 -9.58 -21.70
CA LYS A 131 22.63 -9.64 -22.25
C LYS A 131 23.03 -11.08 -22.53
#